data_af5c7df941a6988445cee55110767752
#
_entry.id   af5c7df941a6988445cee55110767752
#
_cell.length_a   1.000
_cell.length_b   1.000
_cell.length_c   1.000
_cell.angle_alpha   90.00
_cell.angle_beta   90.00
_cell.angle_gamma   90.00
#
_symmetry.space_group_name_H-M   'P 1'
#
loop_
_entity.id
_entity.type
_entity.pdbx_description
1 polymer ?
#
loop_
_entity_poly.entity_id
_entity_poly.type
_entity_poly.pdbx_seq_one_letter_code
_entity_poly.pdbx_strand_id
1 'polypeptide(L)' 'MEEKLFKFIQDTVGRVTGKRGLVYDTDFVKDLGLNSFDIMNVVCAFEEYFDVEIPNRDVWQLRQVKDVIDYMIRKGITDV' A
#
# COMPACT_ATOMS: atom_id res chain seq x y z
N MET A 1 -2.16 -4.36 15.59
CA MET A 1 -2.79 -3.65 14.43
C MET A 1 -1.83 -3.46 13.28
N GLU A 2 -0.66 -2.91 13.53
CA GLU A 2 0.32 -2.66 12.45
C GLU A 2 0.75 -3.93 11.73
N GLU A 3 0.91 -5.03 12.45
CA GLU A 3 1.33 -6.29 11.85
C GLU A 3 0.30 -6.81 10.85
N LYS A 4 -0.98 -6.68 11.16
CA LYS A 4 -2.05 -7.10 10.25
C LYS A 4 -2.09 -6.22 9.02
N LEU A 5 -1.90 -4.92 9.19
CA LEU A 5 -1.86 -3.98 8.08
C LEU A 5 -0.64 -4.24 7.20
N PHE A 6 0.51 -4.50 7.81
CA PHE A 6 1.72 -4.83 7.08
C PHE A 6 1.50 -6.09 6.22
N LYS A 7 0.95 -7.13 6.82
CA LYS A 7 0.68 -8.37 6.10
C LYS A 7 -0.29 -8.14 4.95
N PHE A 8 -1.31 -7.33 5.15
CA PHE A 8 -2.27 -7.00 4.10
C PHE A 8 -1.58 -6.28 2.93
N ILE A 9 -0.72 -5.32 3.25
CA ILE A 9 0.02 -4.58 2.22
C ILE A 9 0.95 -5.53 1.47
N GLN A 10 1.69 -6.36 2.19
CA GLN A 10 2.60 -7.32 1.61
C GLN A 10 1.87 -8.28 0.67
N ASP A 11 0.75 -8.82 1.12
CA ASP A 11 -0.04 -9.76 0.32
C ASP A 11 -0.62 -9.07 -0.92
N THR A 12 -1.13 -7.85 -0.77
CA THR A 12 -1.75 -7.12 -1.88
C THR A 12 -0.70 -6.74 -2.93
N VAL A 13 0.42 -6.19 -2.50
CA VAL A 13 1.51 -5.84 -3.43
C VAL A 13 2.02 -7.09 -4.14
N GLY A 14 2.20 -8.17 -3.40
CA GLY A 14 2.66 -9.43 -3.99
C GLY A 14 1.70 -9.97 -5.04
N ARG A 15 0.40 -9.94 -4.73
CA ARG A 15 -0.63 -10.43 -5.64
C ARG A 15 -0.74 -9.56 -6.90
N VAL A 16 -0.67 -8.26 -6.73
CA VAL A 16 -0.88 -7.32 -7.84
C VAL A 16 0.36 -7.15 -8.71
N THR A 17 1.54 -7.07 -8.10
CA THR A 17 2.77 -6.73 -8.81
C THR A 17 3.79 -7.87 -8.89
N GLY A 18 3.61 -8.91 -8.08
CA GLY A 18 4.58 -10.00 -8.00
C GLY A 18 5.80 -9.68 -7.15
N LYS A 19 5.88 -8.49 -6.58
CA LYS A 19 7.03 -8.10 -5.76
C LYS A 19 6.82 -8.55 -4.33
N ARG A 20 7.88 -9.13 -3.75
CA ARG A 20 7.83 -9.74 -2.41
C ARG A 20 9.00 -9.28 -1.56
N GLY A 21 9.02 -9.69 -0.30
CA GLY A 21 10.13 -9.38 0.60
C GLY A 21 10.09 -7.95 1.14
N LEU A 22 8.89 -7.37 1.25
CA LEU A 22 8.73 -6.04 1.79
C LEU A 22 9.09 -6.00 3.27
N VAL A 23 9.67 -4.87 3.70
CA VAL A 23 9.84 -4.54 5.11
C VAL A 23 9.26 -3.14 5.32
N TYR A 24 9.22 -2.67 6.58
CA TYR A 24 8.56 -1.39 6.88
C TYR A 24 9.17 -0.21 6.14
N ASP A 25 10.48 -0.23 5.90
CA ASP A 25 11.18 0.86 5.22
C ASP A 25 11.24 0.69 3.71
N THR A 26 10.65 -0.37 3.16
CA THR A 26 10.69 -0.59 1.72
C THR A 26 10.04 0.58 0.98
N ASP A 27 10.75 1.13 0.01
CA ASP A 27 10.25 2.20 -0.87
C ASP A 27 9.69 1.54 -2.12
N PHE A 28 8.45 1.85 -2.46
CA PHE A 28 7.78 1.20 -3.58
C PHE A 28 8.46 1.46 -4.93
N VAL A 29 9.03 2.63 -5.09
CA VAL A 29 9.70 2.98 -6.35
C VAL A 29 11.17 2.61 -6.31
N LYS A 30 11.90 3.05 -5.28
CA LYS A 30 13.34 2.84 -5.20
C LYS A 30 13.73 1.38 -4.99
N ASP A 31 13.03 0.70 -4.10
CA ASP A 31 13.41 -0.66 -3.72
C ASP A 31 12.70 -1.72 -4.56
N LEU A 32 11.43 -1.52 -4.88
CA LEU A 32 10.65 -2.49 -5.65
C LEU A 32 10.62 -2.20 -7.14
N GLY A 33 10.97 -0.99 -7.55
CA GLY A 33 10.95 -0.61 -8.96
C GLY A 33 9.55 -0.49 -9.54
N LEU A 34 8.55 -0.21 -8.72
CA LEU A 34 7.19 -0.05 -9.22
C LEU A 34 7.07 1.26 -10.00
N ASN A 35 6.36 1.21 -11.12
CA ASN A 35 6.04 2.41 -11.89
C ASN A 35 4.64 2.91 -11.50
N SER A 36 4.21 4.01 -12.11
CA SER A 36 2.91 4.62 -11.81
C SER A 36 1.75 3.66 -12.05
N PHE A 37 1.84 2.87 -13.10
CA PHE A 37 0.81 1.90 -13.44
C PHE A 37 0.67 0.84 -12.34
N ASP A 38 1.80 0.30 -11.89
CA ASP A 38 1.82 -0.69 -10.80
C ASP A 38 1.22 -0.11 -9.53
N ILE A 39 1.62 1.11 -9.18
CA ILE A 39 1.13 1.79 -7.97
C ILE A 39 -0.37 1.99 -8.05
N MET A 40 -0.88 2.44 -9.19
CA MET A 40 -2.32 2.66 -9.33
C MET A 40 -3.10 1.35 -9.28
N ASN A 41 -2.53 0.25 -9.76
CA ASN A 41 -3.18 -1.05 -9.63
C ASN A 41 -3.27 -1.49 -8.16
N VAL A 42 -2.22 -1.25 -7.37
CA VAL A 42 -2.25 -1.54 -5.94
C VAL A 42 -3.30 -0.66 -5.25
N VAL A 43 -3.33 0.63 -5.58
CA VAL A 43 -4.32 1.56 -5.02
C VAL A 43 -5.74 1.10 -5.33
N CYS A 44 -5.99 0.69 -6.58
CA CYS A 44 -7.31 0.18 -6.95
C CYS A 44 -7.71 -1.04 -6.14
N ALA A 45 -6.76 -1.94 -5.88
CA ALA A 45 -7.03 -3.12 -5.06
C ALA A 45 -7.42 -2.74 -3.63
N PHE A 46 -6.73 -1.74 -3.06
CA PHE A 46 -7.08 -1.22 -1.73
C PHE A 46 -8.47 -0.59 -1.72
N GLU A 47 -8.74 0.24 -2.72
CA GLU A 47 -10.04 0.93 -2.82
C GLU A 47 -11.20 -0.06 -2.92
N GLU A 48 -11.01 -1.11 -3.71
CA GLU A 48 -12.04 -2.14 -3.85
C GLU A 48 -12.25 -2.93 -2.57
N TYR A 49 -11.15 -3.29 -1.92
CA TYR A 49 -11.24 -4.10 -0.70
C TYR A 49 -11.95 -3.37 0.44
N PHE A 50 -11.62 -2.08 0.62
CA PHE A 50 -12.17 -1.29 1.72
C PHE A 50 -13.38 -0.45 1.33
N ASP A 51 -13.75 -0.44 0.05
CA ASP A 51 -14.85 0.39 -0.48
C ASP A 51 -14.63 1.86 -0.14
N VAL A 52 -13.45 2.37 -0.47
CA VAL A 52 -13.06 3.77 -0.22
C VAL A 52 -12.41 4.36 -1.45
N GLU A 53 -12.32 5.68 -1.48
CA GLU A 53 -11.56 6.40 -2.50
C GLU A 53 -10.33 7.02 -1.87
N ILE A 54 -9.17 6.84 -2.52
CA ILE A 54 -7.92 7.43 -2.06
C ILE A 54 -7.54 8.52 -3.05
N PRO A 55 -7.55 9.81 -2.63
CA PRO A 55 -7.21 10.89 -3.54
C PRO A 55 -5.78 10.76 -4.09
N ASN A 56 -5.58 11.11 -5.34
CA ASN A 56 -4.28 11.01 -5.98
C ASN A 56 -3.18 11.75 -5.21
N ARG A 57 -3.51 12.92 -4.66
CA ARG A 57 -2.53 13.69 -3.89
C ARG A 57 -2.04 12.93 -2.66
N ASP A 58 -2.90 12.07 -2.09
CA ASP A 58 -2.50 11.26 -0.94
C ASP A 58 -1.59 10.11 -1.39
N VAL A 59 -1.92 9.49 -2.53
CA VAL A 59 -1.15 8.37 -3.06
C VAL A 59 0.33 8.73 -3.24
N TRP A 60 0.59 9.88 -3.83
CA TRP A 60 1.96 10.26 -4.15
C TRP A 60 2.79 10.71 -2.95
N GLN A 61 2.17 10.80 -1.77
CA GLN A 61 2.87 11.04 -0.52
C GLN A 61 3.28 9.74 0.17
N LEU A 62 2.75 8.61 -0.28
CA LEU A 62 2.97 7.30 0.35
C LEU A 62 4.13 6.60 -0.37
N ARG A 63 5.35 6.82 0.11
CA ARG A 63 6.54 6.32 -0.56
C ARG A 63 7.03 4.98 -0.02
N GLN A 64 6.86 4.76 1.27
CA GLN A 64 7.33 3.57 1.96
C GLN A 64 6.16 2.80 2.56
N VAL A 65 6.38 1.52 2.85
CA VAL A 65 5.35 0.67 3.46
C VAL A 65 4.82 1.31 4.75
N LYS A 66 5.71 1.81 5.60
CA LYS A 66 5.30 2.43 6.86
C LYS A 66 4.40 3.65 6.65
N ASP A 67 4.59 4.39 5.55
CA ASP A 67 3.73 5.53 5.24
C ASP A 67 2.30 5.08 4.98
N VAL A 68 2.14 3.94 4.30
CA VAL A 68 0.82 3.39 4.01
C VAL A 68 0.15 2.92 5.29
N ILE A 69 0.90 2.27 6.18
CA ILE A 69 0.36 1.84 7.47
C ILE A 69 -0.14 3.03 8.28
N ASP A 70 0.68 4.09 8.38
CA ASP A 70 0.30 5.30 9.10
C ASP A 70 -0.94 5.95 8.48
N TYR A 71 -1.00 5.99 7.16
CA TYR A 71 -2.15 6.52 6.44
C TYR A 71 -3.42 5.73 6.76
N MET A 72 -3.33 4.41 6.71
CA MET A 72 -4.47 3.54 6.98
C MET A 72 -4.98 3.74 8.41
N ILE A 73 -4.07 3.84 9.37
CA ILE A 73 -4.44 4.06 10.77
C ILE A 73 -5.11 5.43 10.93
N ARG A 74 -4.54 6.48 10.34
CA ARG A 74 -5.11 7.84 10.42
C ARG A 74 -6.52 7.91 9.82
N LYS A 75 -6.76 7.17 8.75
CA LYS A 75 -8.04 7.20 8.05
C LYS A 75 -9.03 6.18 8.59
N GLY A 76 -8.62 5.35 9.54
CA GLY A 76 -9.49 4.32 10.07
C GLY A 76 -9.72 3.14 9.13
N ILE A 77 -8.81 2.94 8.17
CA ILE A 77 -8.89 1.85 7.20
C ILE A 77 -8.11 0.67 7.78
N THR A 78 -8.67 0.04 8.81
CA THR A 78 -7.94 -0.97 9.58
C THR A 78 -8.63 -2.32 9.64
N ASP A 79 -9.74 -2.49 8.95
CA ASP A 79 -10.54 -3.70 9.03
C ASP A 79 -10.02 -4.75 8.03
N VAL A 80 -8.95 -5.42 8.42
CA VAL A 80 -8.31 -6.46 7.59
C VAL A 80 -8.40 -7.83 8.24
#